data_fe348a59a7898e4675b2089be892830e
#
_entry.id   fe348a59a7898e4675b2089be892830e
#
_cell.length_a   1.000
_cell.length_b   1.000
_cell.length_c   1.000
_cell.angle_alpha   90.00
_cell.angle_beta   90.00
_cell.angle_gamma   90.00
#
_symmetry.space_group_name_H-M   'P 1'
#
loop_
_entity.id
_entity.type
_entity.pdbx_description
1 polymer ?
#
loop_
_entity_poly.entity_id
_entity_poly.type
_entity_poly.pdbx_seq_one_letter_code
_entity_poly.pdbx_strand_id
1 'polypeptide(L)'
;MKLNDLVIIGVAATTVVSCAPSKKEYASYELYPVRTGSLTEMEYAPDATRFTLWSPTADEVRLMLYDAGDGGHAYETVAMSPAENGTWTAKVEQDLKGKFYTFNVKIDGKWLGDTPGINAQAVGVNGKRAAVIDMRETDPEGWAEDKRPPLASPADVIIYEVHHRDFSIDPSSGIRHKGKFLAMTETGTVNPDKLATGIEDRKSVV
;
A
#
# COMPACT_ATOMS: atom_id res chain seq x y z
N MET A 1 51.05 54.80 -35.52
CA MET A 1 49.93 55.00 -34.56
C MET A 1 48.97 53.86 -34.77
N LYS A 2 48.98 52.83 -33.86
CA LYS A 2 48.15 51.63 -33.98
C LYS A 2 46.96 51.85 -33.10
N LEU A 3 45.76 51.78 -33.68
CA LEU A 3 44.46 51.69 -32.93
C LEU A 3 44.35 50.32 -32.32
N ASN A 4 44.09 50.26 -31.02
CA ASN A 4 43.70 49.01 -30.31
C ASN A 4 42.18 48.83 -30.42
N ASP A 5 41.79 47.78 -31.06
CA ASP A 5 40.36 47.31 -31.05
C ASP A 5 40.02 46.73 -29.69
N LEU A 6 39.13 47.41 -28.99
CA LEU A 6 38.53 46.91 -27.71
C LEU A 6 37.35 46.05 -28.05
N VAL A 7 37.49 44.70 -27.90
CA VAL A 7 36.40 43.78 -28.03
C VAL A 7 35.63 43.72 -26.69
N ILE A 8 34.41 44.25 -26.65
CA ILE A 8 33.48 44.13 -25.52
C ILE A 8 32.74 42.82 -25.68
N ILE A 9 33.08 41.81 -24.85
CA ILE A 9 32.32 40.58 -24.74
C ILE A 9 31.11 40.85 -23.81
N GLY A 10 29.95 41.00 -24.41
CA GLY A 10 28.69 41.09 -23.66
C GLY A 10 28.32 39.71 -23.10
N VAL A 11 28.40 39.57 -21.79
CA VAL A 11 27.82 38.39 -21.10
C VAL A 11 26.32 38.59 -20.98
N ALA A 12 25.56 37.87 -21.80
CA ALA A 12 24.12 37.81 -21.66
C ALA A 12 23.79 36.97 -20.43
N ALA A 13 23.35 37.59 -19.34
CA ALA A 13 22.81 36.93 -18.19
C ALA A 13 21.40 36.40 -18.55
N THR A 14 21.29 35.10 -18.84
CA THR A 14 20.01 34.41 -18.94
C THR A 14 19.45 34.25 -17.54
N THR A 15 18.50 35.12 -17.17
CA THR A 15 17.66 34.91 -15.97
C THR A 15 16.75 33.71 -16.20
N VAL A 16 17.09 32.58 -15.61
CA VAL A 16 16.17 31.43 -15.50
C VAL A 16 15.09 31.85 -14.53
N VAL A 17 13.93 32.25 -15.06
CA VAL A 17 12.71 32.39 -14.23
C VAL A 17 12.31 31.01 -13.79
N SER A 18 12.68 30.63 -12.56
CA SER A 18 12.15 29.50 -11.89
C SER A 18 10.66 29.77 -11.60
N CYS A 19 9.77 29.27 -12.47
CA CYS A 19 8.35 29.19 -12.14
C CYS A 19 8.21 28.19 -10.99
N ALA A 20 8.17 28.67 -9.75
CA ALA A 20 7.65 27.89 -8.66
C ALA A 20 6.21 27.47 -9.03
N PRO A 21 5.83 26.19 -8.87
CA PRO A 21 4.47 25.76 -9.16
C PRO A 21 3.54 26.60 -8.30
N SER A 22 2.57 27.28 -8.95
CA SER A 22 1.55 28.05 -8.25
C SER A 22 0.78 27.11 -7.35
N LYS A 23 0.61 27.47 -6.06
CA LYS A 23 -0.21 26.73 -5.10
C LYS A 23 -1.57 26.42 -5.73
N LYS A 24 -1.95 25.15 -5.79
CA LYS A 24 -3.25 24.72 -6.27
C LYS A 24 -4.25 24.92 -5.14
N GLU A 25 -4.95 26.06 -5.15
CA GLU A 25 -6.04 26.32 -4.21
C GLU A 25 -7.37 25.88 -4.80
N TYR A 26 -8.12 25.09 -4.05
CA TYR A 26 -9.48 24.70 -4.38
C TYR A 26 -10.42 25.32 -3.34
N ALA A 27 -11.50 25.96 -3.77
CA ALA A 27 -12.44 26.62 -2.87
C ALA A 27 -13.21 25.62 -1.98
N SER A 28 -13.34 24.37 -2.42
CA SER A 28 -13.97 23.29 -1.65
C SER A 28 -13.47 21.92 -2.13
N TYR A 29 -13.74 20.88 -1.34
CA TYR A 29 -13.39 19.49 -1.66
C TYR A 29 -14.01 19.01 -2.98
N GLU A 30 -15.22 19.42 -3.30
CA GLU A 30 -15.95 19.04 -4.51
C GLU A 30 -15.26 19.50 -5.81
N LEU A 31 -14.35 20.48 -5.67
CA LEU A 31 -13.55 21.00 -6.79
C LEU A 31 -12.20 20.29 -6.97
N TYR A 32 -11.90 19.31 -6.12
CA TYR A 32 -10.67 18.53 -6.29
C TYR A 32 -10.74 17.73 -7.58
N PRO A 33 -9.62 17.59 -8.30
CA PRO A 33 -9.60 16.74 -9.48
C PRO A 33 -9.91 15.30 -9.10
N VAL A 34 -10.83 14.69 -9.85
CA VAL A 34 -11.29 13.32 -9.59
C VAL A 34 -10.55 12.36 -10.52
N ARG A 35 -9.98 11.31 -9.91
CA ARG A 35 -9.51 10.16 -10.66
C ARG A 35 -10.60 9.08 -10.64
N THR A 36 -11.08 8.72 -11.82
CA THR A 36 -12.07 7.65 -11.99
C THR A 36 -11.37 6.27 -11.95
N GLY A 37 -12.06 5.27 -11.42
CA GLY A 37 -11.55 3.91 -11.28
C GLY A 37 -10.70 3.67 -10.02
N SER A 38 -10.22 2.44 -9.87
CA SER A 38 -9.34 2.07 -8.74
C SER A 38 -7.97 2.71 -8.87
N LEU A 39 -7.40 3.15 -7.76
CA LEU A 39 -6.02 3.62 -7.68
C LEU A 39 -5.14 2.49 -7.14
N THR A 40 -4.21 2.01 -7.95
CA THR A 40 -3.12 1.15 -7.49
C THR A 40 -1.95 2.04 -7.08
N GLU A 41 -1.67 2.10 -5.78
CA GLU A 41 -0.60 2.95 -5.25
C GLU A 41 0.79 2.37 -5.47
N MET A 42 0.91 1.05 -5.60
CA MET A 42 2.16 0.35 -5.85
C MET A 42 1.96 -0.74 -6.90
N GLU A 43 2.68 -0.63 -8.01
CA GLU A 43 2.73 -1.62 -9.09
C GLU A 43 4.15 -2.17 -9.17
N TYR A 44 4.31 -3.40 -8.67
CA TYR A 44 5.61 -4.07 -8.63
C TYR A 44 5.90 -4.83 -9.92
N ALA A 45 7.14 -4.69 -10.40
CA ALA A 45 7.79 -5.62 -11.31
C ALA A 45 9.27 -5.78 -10.91
N PRO A 46 9.95 -6.90 -11.26
CA PRO A 46 11.33 -7.17 -10.82
C PRO A 46 12.35 -6.13 -11.28
N ASP A 47 12.11 -5.46 -12.40
CA ASP A 47 12.99 -4.44 -12.97
C ASP A 47 12.65 -3.02 -12.50
N ALA A 48 11.41 -2.79 -12.09
CA ALA A 48 10.98 -1.47 -11.61
C ALA A 48 9.66 -1.54 -10.83
N THR A 49 9.53 -0.68 -9.83
CA THR A 49 8.27 -0.47 -9.11
C THR A 49 7.76 0.94 -9.39
N ARG A 50 6.49 1.05 -9.77
CA ARG A 50 5.80 2.34 -9.94
C ARG A 50 4.96 2.64 -8.71
N PHE A 51 5.06 3.88 -8.24
CA PHE A 51 4.27 4.38 -7.13
C PHE A 51 3.38 5.53 -7.60
N THR A 52 2.15 5.54 -7.14
CA THR A 52 1.16 6.58 -7.46
C THR A 52 0.40 6.95 -6.20
N LEU A 53 0.37 8.23 -5.87
CA LEU A 53 -0.41 8.78 -4.76
C LEU A 53 -1.38 9.84 -5.27
N TRP A 54 -2.63 9.83 -4.85
CA TRP A 54 -3.56 10.92 -5.08
C TRP A 54 -3.47 11.92 -3.91
N SER A 55 -3.00 13.12 -4.20
CA SER A 55 -2.86 14.20 -3.22
C SER A 55 -2.94 15.55 -3.97
N PRO A 56 -4.15 15.99 -4.33
CA PRO A 56 -4.35 17.14 -5.23
C PRO A 56 -3.91 18.47 -4.63
N THR A 57 -3.88 18.59 -3.31
CA THR A 57 -3.48 19.81 -2.59
C THR A 57 -2.00 19.84 -2.20
N ALA A 58 -1.24 18.79 -2.51
CA ALA A 58 0.17 18.72 -2.15
C ALA A 58 1.01 19.74 -2.94
N ASP A 59 1.93 20.39 -2.23
CA ASP A 59 3.00 21.20 -2.82
C ASP A 59 4.12 20.32 -3.37
N GLU A 60 4.50 19.30 -2.60
CA GLU A 60 5.53 18.30 -2.91
C GLU A 60 5.16 16.95 -2.30
N VAL A 61 5.58 15.86 -2.94
CA VAL A 61 5.44 14.50 -2.42
C VAL A 61 6.77 13.77 -2.53
N ARG A 62 7.10 12.99 -1.50
CA ARG A 62 8.27 12.10 -1.45
C ARG A 62 7.84 10.68 -1.18
N LEU A 63 8.48 9.75 -1.86
CA LEU A 63 8.47 8.34 -1.54
C LEU A 63 9.67 8.05 -0.65
N MET A 64 9.45 7.42 0.50
CA MET A 64 10.48 7.01 1.45
C MET A 64 10.61 5.49 1.39
N LEU A 65 11.82 4.95 1.21
CA LEU A 65 12.08 3.52 1.10
C LEU A 65 12.83 3.00 2.33
N TYR A 66 12.44 1.79 2.80
CA TYR A 66 12.97 1.19 4.02
C TYR A 66 13.28 -0.29 3.83
N ASP A 67 14.26 -0.79 4.56
CA ASP A 67 14.59 -2.21 4.60
C ASP A 67 13.65 -3.05 5.47
N ALA A 68 13.01 -2.44 6.45
CA ALA A 68 12.17 -3.13 7.43
C ALA A 68 10.81 -2.47 7.60
N GLY A 69 9.80 -3.27 7.98
CA GLY A 69 8.42 -2.82 8.21
C GLY A 69 8.24 -1.99 9.49
N ASP A 70 9.26 -1.91 10.35
CA ASP A 70 9.30 -1.09 11.56
C ASP A 70 10.74 -0.71 11.88
N GLY A 71 10.92 0.38 12.65
CA GLY A 71 12.23 0.88 13.08
C GLY A 71 13.12 1.39 11.94
N GLY A 72 14.30 1.90 12.28
CA GLY A 72 15.28 2.43 11.34
C GLY A 72 14.80 3.68 10.58
N HIS A 73 15.67 4.18 9.70
CA HIS A 73 15.41 5.33 8.84
C HIS A 73 15.22 4.88 7.40
N ALA A 74 14.60 5.73 6.58
CA ALA A 74 14.58 5.52 5.14
C ALA A 74 16.02 5.47 4.60
N TYR A 75 16.33 4.45 3.81
CA TYR A 75 17.63 4.36 3.13
C TYR A 75 17.66 5.21 1.85
N GLU A 76 16.49 5.50 1.31
CA GLU A 76 16.34 6.31 0.10
C GLU A 76 15.09 7.17 0.18
N THR A 77 15.18 8.37 -0.41
CA THR A 77 14.07 9.30 -0.56
C THR A 77 13.98 9.71 -2.02
N VAL A 78 12.86 9.42 -2.66
CA VAL A 78 12.61 9.71 -4.07
C VAL A 78 11.57 10.83 -4.18
N ALA A 79 11.91 11.93 -4.85
CA ALA A 79 10.94 12.97 -5.17
C ALA A 79 9.91 12.43 -6.17
N MET A 80 8.62 12.61 -5.89
CA MET A 80 7.56 12.25 -6.81
C MET A 80 7.23 13.42 -7.74
N SER A 81 6.85 13.11 -8.97
CA SER A 81 6.44 14.10 -9.97
C SER A 81 4.91 14.23 -9.99
N PRO A 82 4.38 15.47 -10.10
CA PRO A 82 2.96 15.67 -10.30
C PRO A 82 2.50 15.06 -11.62
N ALA A 83 1.32 14.48 -11.62
CA ALA A 83 0.69 13.85 -12.77
C ALA A 83 -0.79 14.28 -12.91
N GLU A 84 -1.54 13.61 -13.77
CA GLU A 84 -2.92 13.98 -14.06
C GLU A 84 -3.84 13.77 -12.85
N ASN A 85 -4.93 14.54 -12.81
CA ASN A 85 -6.01 14.41 -11.83
C ASN A 85 -5.58 14.46 -10.37
N GLY A 86 -4.56 15.26 -10.05
CA GLY A 86 -4.08 15.43 -8.67
C GLY A 86 -3.26 14.26 -8.15
N THR A 87 -2.78 13.39 -9.03
CA THR A 87 -1.87 12.30 -8.66
C THR A 87 -0.41 12.73 -8.69
N TRP A 88 0.41 11.98 -7.99
CA TRP A 88 1.87 12.07 -7.96
C TRP A 88 2.44 10.71 -8.27
N THR A 89 3.50 10.64 -9.05
CA THR A 89 4.11 9.38 -9.49
C THR A 89 5.61 9.36 -9.27
N ALA A 90 6.13 8.17 -8.97
CA ALA A 90 7.55 7.86 -9.01
C ALA A 90 7.76 6.48 -9.63
N LYS A 91 8.88 6.30 -10.32
CA LYS A 91 9.35 4.99 -10.79
C LYS A 91 10.72 4.75 -10.19
N VAL A 92 10.90 3.60 -9.55
CA VAL A 92 12.17 3.16 -8.98
C VAL A 92 12.65 1.95 -9.78
N GLU A 93 13.78 2.11 -10.50
CA GLU A 93 14.30 1.10 -11.43
C GLU A 93 15.23 0.10 -10.71
N GLN A 94 14.64 -0.65 -9.77
CA GLN A 94 15.29 -1.73 -9.04
C GLN A 94 14.25 -2.70 -8.50
N ASP A 95 14.67 -3.91 -8.15
CA ASP A 95 13.83 -4.88 -7.45
C ASP A 95 13.62 -4.44 -6.00
N LEU A 96 12.39 -4.02 -5.70
CA LEU A 96 11.99 -3.59 -4.36
C LEU A 96 11.21 -4.67 -3.58
N LYS A 97 11.10 -5.90 -4.10
CA LYS A 97 10.35 -6.96 -3.40
C LYS A 97 10.88 -7.19 -1.98
N GLY A 98 9.98 -7.20 -1.01
CA GLY A 98 10.31 -7.32 0.40
C GLY A 98 10.80 -6.04 1.07
N LYS A 99 10.92 -4.93 0.34
CA LYS A 99 11.17 -3.60 0.92
C LYS A 99 9.86 -2.96 1.39
N PHE A 100 9.98 -1.87 2.12
CA PHE A 100 8.86 -1.12 2.64
C PHE A 100 8.91 0.33 2.19
N TYR A 101 7.75 0.98 2.18
CA TYR A 101 7.67 2.37 1.77
C TYR A 101 6.65 3.17 2.57
N THR A 102 6.81 4.49 2.54
CA THR A 102 5.81 5.48 2.94
C THR A 102 5.78 6.62 1.94
N PHE A 103 4.68 7.33 1.91
CA PHE A 103 4.59 8.63 1.29
C PHE A 103 4.74 9.71 2.37
N ASN A 104 5.43 10.79 2.02
CA ASN A 104 5.52 11.99 2.83
C ASN A 104 5.07 13.17 1.99
N VAL A 105 4.06 13.89 2.45
CA VAL A 105 3.37 14.95 1.70
C VAL A 105 3.65 16.30 2.33
N LYS A 106 3.92 17.29 1.51
CA LYS A 106 4.06 18.68 1.92
C LYS A 106 2.81 19.47 1.53
N ILE A 107 2.21 20.16 2.49
CA ILE A 107 1.04 21.03 2.27
C ILE A 107 1.31 22.35 3.00
N ASP A 108 1.05 23.46 2.35
CA ASP A 108 1.29 24.82 2.88
C ASP A 108 2.72 24.99 3.40
N GLY A 109 3.69 24.47 2.64
CA GLY A 109 5.11 24.55 2.97
C GLY A 109 5.54 23.64 4.15
N LYS A 110 4.63 22.84 4.74
CA LYS A 110 4.93 21.97 5.86
C LYS A 110 4.86 20.50 5.46
N TRP A 111 5.93 19.75 5.76
CA TRP A 111 5.92 18.28 5.66
C TRP A 111 5.02 17.68 6.75
N LEU A 112 4.14 16.79 6.31
CA LEU A 112 3.28 16.01 7.20
C LEU A 112 4.01 14.74 7.68
N GLY A 113 3.36 13.95 8.51
CA GLY A 113 3.88 12.63 8.90
C GLY A 113 3.92 11.63 7.75
N ASP A 114 4.77 10.61 7.87
CA ASP A 114 4.81 9.51 6.92
C ASP A 114 3.54 8.67 6.97
N THR A 115 3.08 8.22 5.80
CA THR A 115 1.89 7.37 5.66
C THR A 115 2.14 6.23 4.67
N PRO A 116 1.64 5.00 4.94
CA PRO A 116 1.74 3.90 3.98
C PRO A 116 0.88 4.09 2.73
N GLY A 117 0.00 5.09 2.72
CA GLY A 117 -1.05 5.25 1.71
C GLY A 117 -2.36 4.55 2.12
N ILE A 118 -3.46 4.97 1.50
CA ILE A 118 -4.80 4.43 1.84
C ILE A 118 -5.14 3.15 1.07
N ASN A 119 -4.43 2.87 -0.03
CA ASN A 119 -4.62 1.70 -0.88
C ASN A 119 -3.44 0.71 -0.76
N ALA A 120 -2.71 0.73 0.35
CA ALA A 120 -1.61 -0.21 0.57
C ALA A 120 -2.13 -1.65 0.59
N GLN A 121 -1.61 -2.51 -0.28
CA GLN A 121 -2.03 -3.91 -0.42
C GLN A 121 -1.46 -4.81 0.68
N ALA A 122 -0.28 -4.45 1.20
CA ALA A 122 0.35 -5.12 2.32
C ALA A 122 1.05 -4.08 3.20
N VAL A 123 1.13 -4.37 4.50
CA VAL A 123 1.73 -3.45 5.47
C VAL A 123 2.64 -4.18 6.45
N GLY A 124 3.62 -3.45 6.97
CA GLY A 124 4.48 -3.89 8.05
C GLY A 124 3.81 -3.77 9.42
N VAL A 125 4.63 -3.78 10.46
CA VAL A 125 4.18 -3.78 11.85
C VAL A 125 3.28 -2.60 12.16
N ASN A 126 2.07 -2.89 12.67
CA ASN A 126 1.05 -1.91 13.03
C ASN A 126 0.66 -0.94 11.90
N GLY A 127 0.81 -1.35 10.64
CA GLY A 127 0.46 -0.51 9.50
C GLY A 127 1.30 0.75 9.32
N LYS A 128 2.48 0.82 9.91
CA LYS A 128 3.34 2.01 9.84
C LYS A 128 3.93 2.25 8.46
N ARG A 129 4.22 1.18 7.74
CA ARG A 129 4.79 1.21 6.39
C ARG A 129 4.06 0.24 5.49
N ALA A 130 3.87 0.59 4.24
CA ALA A 130 3.43 -0.35 3.23
C ALA A 130 4.60 -1.25 2.78
N ALA A 131 4.29 -2.47 2.35
CA ALA A 131 5.26 -3.43 1.85
C ALA A 131 5.15 -3.56 0.32
N VAL A 132 6.29 -3.70 -0.34
CA VAL A 132 6.36 -4.05 -1.76
C VAL A 132 6.31 -5.56 -1.88
N ILE A 133 5.22 -6.08 -2.44
CA ILE A 133 4.98 -7.50 -2.62
C ILE A 133 4.57 -7.81 -4.06
N ASP A 134 4.83 -9.02 -4.50
CA ASP A 134 4.21 -9.57 -5.70
C ASP A 134 2.93 -10.31 -5.30
N MET A 135 1.77 -9.73 -5.61
CA MET A 135 0.48 -10.33 -5.27
C MET A 135 0.28 -11.72 -5.88
N ARG A 136 0.94 -12.04 -7.00
CA ARG A 136 0.86 -13.35 -7.66
C ARG A 136 1.50 -14.48 -6.83
N GLU A 137 2.39 -14.14 -5.90
CA GLU A 137 3.05 -15.09 -5.00
C GLU A 137 2.29 -15.31 -3.69
N THR A 138 1.18 -14.60 -3.47
CA THR A 138 0.40 -14.69 -2.23
C THR A 138 -0.67 -15.78 -2.27
N ASP A 139 -0.99 -16.30 -3.45
CA ASP A 139 -1.99 -17.34 -3.62
C ASP A 139 -1.47 -18.67 -3.05
N PRO A 140 -2.21 -19.33 -2.16
CA PRO A 140 -1.85 -20.65 -1.68
C PRO A 140 -1.98 -21.71 -2.77
N GLU A 141 -1.34 -22.86 -2.56
CA GLU A 141 -1.50 -24.02 -3.43
C GLU A 141 -2.99 -24.40 -3.57
N GLY A 142 -3.44 -24.62 -4.81
CA GLY A 142 -4.83 -24.96 -5.12
C GLY A 142 -5.77 -23.75 -5.22
N TRP A 143 -5.28 -22.51 -5.07
CA TRP A 143 -6.14 -21.31 -5.13
C TRP A 143 -6.86 -21.15 -6.46
N ALA A 144 -6.20 -21.46 -7.58
CA ALA A 144 -6.77 -21.33 -8.91
C ALA A 144 -7.91 -22.34 -9.17
N GLU A 145 -7.91 -23.46 -8.48
CA GLU A 145 -8.94 -24.50 -8.53
C GLU A 145 -10.09 -24.28 -7.55
N ASP A 146 -9.92 -23.33 -6.61
CA ASP A 146 -10.95 -23.04 -5.61
C ASP A 146 -12.20 -22.44 -6.28
N LYS A 147 -13.36 -23.01 -5.95
CA LYS A 147 -14.65 -22.60 -6.50
C LYS A 147 -15.57 -22.17 -5.37
N ARG A 148 -16.07 -20.95 -5.48
CA ARG A 148 -17.10 -20.49 -4.56
C ARG A 148 -18.38 -21.31 -4.73
N PRO A 149 -19.04 -21.73 -3.64
CA PRO A 149 -20.37 -22.30 -3.72
C PRO A 149 -21.32 -21.32 -4.42
N PRO A 150 -22.20 -21.81 -5.31
CA PRO A 150 -23.19 -20.95 -5.95
C PRO A 150 -24.19 -20.45 -4.88
N LEU A 151 -24.41 -19.15 -4.85
CA LEU A 151 -25.44 -18.52 -4.03
C LEU A 151 -26.58 -18.08 -4.96
N ALA A 152 -27.79 -18.55 -4.69
CA ALA A 152 -28.98 -18.14 -5.47
C ALA A 152 -29.44 -16.73 -5.10
N SER A 153 -29.28 -16.33 -3.83
CA SER A 153 -29.66 -15.03 -3.33
C SER A 153 -28.71 -14.57 -2.22
N PRO A 154 -28.44 -13.27 -2.09
CA PRO A 154 -27.75 -12.75 -0.90
C PRO A 154 -28.46 -13.06 0.43
N ALA A 155 -29.77 -13.31 0.39
CA ALA A 155 -30.54 -13.71 1.57
C ALA A 155 -30.23 -15.14 2.07
N ASP A 156 -29.57 -15.96 1.24
CA ASP A 156 -29.16 -17.32 1.62
C ASP A 156 -27.83 -17.33 2.36
N VAL A 157 -27.19 -16.17 2.54
CA VAL A 157 -25.90 -16.05 3.23
C VAL A 157 -26.09 -16.13 4.73
N ILE A 158 -25.43 -17.10 5.37
CA ILE A 158 -25.30 -17.15 6.82
C ILE A 158 -23.92 -16.54 7.17
N ILE A 159 -23.93 -15.43 7.86
CA ILE A 159 -22.71 -14.75 8.32
C ILE A 159 -22.42 -15.19 9.74
N TYR A 160 -21.22 -15.74 9.96
CA TYR A 160 -20.73 -16.12 11.26
C TYR A 160 -19.44 -15.37 11.58
N GLU A 161 -19.51 -14.45 12.53
CA GLU A 161 -18.36 -13.69 13.00
C GLU A 161 -17.73 -14.39 14.19
N VAL A 162 -16.43 -14.70 14.10
CA VAL A 162 -15.68 -15.36 15.18
C VAL A 162 -14.34 -14.65 15.40
N HIS A 163 -13.93 -14.58 16.66
CA HIS A 163 -12.56 -14.26 17.00
C HIS A 163 -11.72 -15.55 16.96
N HIS A 164 -10.78 -15.67 16.01
CA HIS A 164 -10.03 -16.92 15.75
C HIS A 164 -9.28 -17.46 16.96
N ARG A 165 -8.83 -16.59 17.89
CA ARG A 165 -8.23 -17.01 19.16
C ARG A 165 -9.28 -17.72 20.04
N ASP A 166 -10.42 -17.12 20.25
CA ASP A 166 -11.46 -17.64 21.15
C ASP A 166 -12.09 -18.92 20.57
N PHE A 167 -12.16 -18.99 19.24
CA PHE A 167 -12.62 -20.18 18.52
C PHE A 167 -11.78 -21.44 18.82
N SER A 168 -10.50 -21.30 19.13
CA SER A 168 -9.56 -22.43 19.17
C SER A 168 -8.73 -22.56 20.44
N ILE A 169 -8.75 -21.55 21.34
CA ILE A 169 -7.80 -21.48 22.47
C ILE A 169 -8.10 -22.49 23.58
N ASP A 170 -9.34 -22.98 23.69
CA ASP A 170 -9.73 -23.90 24.72
C ASP A 170 -8.85 -25.17 24.70
N PRO A 171 -8.24 -25.58 25.83
CA PRO A 171 -7.40 -26.77 25.90
C PRO A 171 -8.09 -28.04 25.42
N SER A 172 -9.41 -28.17 25.64
CA SER A 172 -10.21 -29.36 25.26
C SER A 172 -10.61 -29.39 23.78
N SER A 173 -10.34 -28.31 22.99
CA SER A 173 -10.79 -28.21 21.59
C SER A 173 -10.19 -29.28 20.66
N GLY A 174 -9.13 -29.98 21.05
CA GLY A 174 -8.43 -30.91 20.16
C GLY A 174 -7.64 -30.23 19.04
N ILE A 175 -7.76 -28.92 18.90
CA ILE A 175 -7.06 -28.11 17.89
C ILE A 175 -5.58 -27.97 18.25
N ARG A 176 -4.70 -28.18 17.29
CA ARG A 176 -3.24 -28.10 17.46
C ARG A 176 -2.72 -26.65 17.40
N HIS A 177 -3.19 -25.87 16.44
CA HIS A 177 -2.73 -24.49 16.24
C HIS A 177 -3.59 -23.46 17.00
N LYS A 178 -3.72 -23.66 18.32
CA LYS A 178 -4.55 -22.83 19.20
C LYS A 178 -4.24 -21.34 19.09
N GLY A 179 -5.28 -20.53 18.90
CA GLY A 179 -5.19 -19.08 18.79
C GLY A 179 -4.53 -18.56 17.50
N LYS A 180 -4.35 -19.42 16.50
CA LYS A 180 -3.73 -19.09 15.20
C LYS A 180 -4.74 -19.22 14.07
N PHE A 181 -4.51 -18.50 12.96
CA PHE A 181 -5.37 -18.64 11.77
C PHE A 181 -5.45 -20.07 11.23
N LEU A 182 -4.37 -20.83 11.32
CA LEU A 182 -4.34 -22.25 10.92
C LEU A 182 -5.34 -23.12 11.68
N ALA A 183 -5.79 -22.72 12.87
CA ALA A 183 -6.84 -23.40 13.59
C ALA A 183 -8.16 -23.51 12.80
N MET A 184 -8.41 -22.55 11.91
CA MET A 184 -9.61 -22.51 11.07
C MET A 184 -9.58 -23.53 9.91
N THR A 185 -8.42 -24.13 9.66
CA THR A 185 -8.22 -25.10 8.57
C THR A 185 -8.05 -26.53 9.07
N GLU A 186 -7.96 -26.74 10.39
CA GLU A 186 -7.82 -28.08 10.97
C GLU A 186 -9.14 -28.85 10.90
N THR A 187 -9.08 -30.05 10.32
CA THR A 187 -10.21 -30.99 10.20
C THR A 187 -10.04 -32.17 11.15
N GLY A 188 -11.15 -32.84 11.46
CA GLY A 188 -11.16 -34.05 12.34
C GLY A 188 -10.84 -33.76 13.78
N THR A 189 -10.94 -32.51 14.24
CA THR A 189 -10.69 -32.13 15.63
C THR A 189 -11.89 -32.55 16.52
N VAL A 190 -11.57 -33.09 17.68
CA VAL A 190 -12.58 -33.54 18.65
C VAL A 190 -12.20 -33.18 20.08
N ASN A 191 -13.18 -33.00 20.95
CA ASN A 191 -12.94 -32.82 22.37
C ASN A 191 -12.70 -34.19 23.08
N PRO A 192 -12.42 -34.23 24.40
CA PRO A 192 -12.23 -35.47 25.15
C PRO A 192 -13.42 -36.42 25.09
N ASP A 193 -14.63 -35.91 24.93
CA ASP A 193 -15.86 -36.67 24.77
C ASP A 193 -16.13 -37.18 23.36
N LYS A 194 -15.14 -36.99 22.45
CA LYS A 194 -15.19 -37.33 21.02
C LYS A 194 -16.26 -36.57 20.22
N LEU A 195 -16.72 -35.45 20.71
CA LEU A 195 -17.58 -34.54 19.95
C LEU A 195 -16.73 -33.67 19.00
N ALA A 196 -17.24 -33.47 17.79
CA ALA A 196 -16.58 -32.61 16.80
C ALA A 196 -16.39 -31.21 17.35
N THR A 197 -15.25 -30.60 17.00
CA THR A 197 -14.89 -29.24 17.40
C THR A 197 -14.36 -28.47 16.21
N GLY A 198 -14.10 -27.18 16.39
CA GLY A 198 -13.50 -26.35 15.35
C GLY A 198 -14.41 -26.21 14.13
N ILE A 199 -13.82 -26.29 12.94
CA ILE A 199 -14.56 -26.13 11.68
C ILE A 199 -15.53 -27.30 11.41
N GLU A 200 -15.26 -28.50 11.95
CA GLU A 200 -16.12 -29.66 11.77
C GLU A 200 -17.45 -29.47 12.49
N ASP A 201 -17.44 -28.87 13.67
CA ASP A 201 -18.68 -28.55 14.41
C ASP A 201 -19.57 -27.60 13.60
N ARG A 202 -18.95 -26.67 12.84
CA ARG A 202 -19.66 -25.69 12.00
C ARG A 202 -20.23 -26.28 10.72
N LYS A 203 -19.60 -27.29 10.14
CA LYS A 203 -20.11 -28.00 8.97
C LYS A 203 -21.43 -28.71 9.24
N SER A 204 -21.72 -29.00 10.50
CA SER A 204 -22.97 -29.67 10.91
C SER A 204 -24.17 -28.72 10.94
N VAL A 205 -24.01 -27.45 10.68
CA VAL A 205 -25.08 -26.42 10.78
C VAL A 205 -25.54 -25.93 9.40
N VAL A 206 -25.04 -26.53 8.31
CA VAL A 206 -25.38 -26.17 6.92
C VAL A 206 -26.28 -27.21 6.31
#